data_4ff6947bd53ef97df8b4c3114ebac33d
#
_entry.id   4ff6947bd53ef97df8b4c3114ebac33d
#
_cell.length_a   1.000
_cell.length_b   1.000
_cell.length_c   1.000
_cell.angle_alpha   90.00
_cell.angle_beta   90.00
_cell.angle_gamma   90.00
#
_symmetry.space_group_name_H-M   'P 1'
#
loop_
_entity.id
_entity.type
_entity.pdbx_description
1 polymer ?
#
loop_
_entity_poly.entity_id
_entity_poly.type
_entity_poly.pdbx_seq_one_letter_code
_entity_poly.pdbx_strand_id
1 'polypeptide(L)'
;MPVPCIPNGLRVGRQPFLTAIRSQRRAYNVAVVGGGITGLTAAWKLTQDSKCNEITLYEKSHRLGGWMESETIPVDGGKVVFEYGPRTLRWSRPAAQSILEMANAIGLSDQIIFTMKTQSAALNRYIYYPDHLVRLPTPTPELGFLQNISNMIGSLFQEPLLKPLLPALLFEHTKPARMPDDWQRDESISSFISRRFNPQVADNLVSAMMHGIYAGDIDKLSAQTLLGPLRNMEDTGILYGMIMKAWTRTQNFMVDDSLVAAEKDQNGIEGFNETLIALTALGDQSSTFTFPGGTQQLPDALASALKKSGKVNIRTEADIQAISHQPGDYSPMNVTTSEDRKAYDHVIATIPAPALTKLLSVSPKSTNHPDNGNRVSAKLPSDTIQQLKSFNYATTAMVVNLYYPDPDLLPVKGFGYLIPRSIPASENPECGLGVIFGTESAYGSKLAGSKHVGPGEDDHQWASEPASQDTVDGTKLTVMMGGHYWDHYKPSDYPDHETAVRMACSMLERHLGITAKPTVTRSRLQRDAIPQYTVGHLDRVYELSKTVKRDFDQKLVLAGNWYNGVGVGDCIKQGLMAATYGVGFKPPSRVQLGPDPRKRGPHTAFDYESWDLQGGVPTAPVRIVELQADRDT
;
A
#
# COMPACT_ATOMS: atom_id res chain seq x y z
N MET A 1 -13.91 66.73 -37.51
CA MET A 1 -14.79 65.76 -38.15
C MET A 1 -15.06 64.67 -37.15
N PRO A 2 -16.32 64.29 -36.91
CA PRO A 2 -16.77 63.68 -35.66
C PRO A 2 -16.64 62.17 -35.67
N VAL A 3 -16.44 61.62 -34.46
CA VAL A 3 -16.45 60.23 -34.08
C VAL A 3 -17.90 59.71 -34.10
N PRO A 4 -18.23 58.53 -34.65
CA PRO A 4 -19.58 57.99 -34.55
C PRO A 4 -19.78 57.20 -33.25
N CYS A 5 -20.93 57.49 -32.62
CA CYS A 5 -21.50 56.81 -31.43
C CYS A 5 -21.77 55.33 -31.64
N ILE A 6 -21.45 54.54 -30.64
CA ILE A 6 -21.86 53.12 -30.52
C ILE A 6 -23.23 53.08 -29.80
N PRO A 7 -24.23 52.35 -30.31
CA PRO A 7 -25.51 52.23 -29.61
C PRO A 7 -25.43 51.18 -28.50
N ASN A 8 -25.88 51.58 -27.30
CA ASN A 8 -26.19 50.73 -26.18
C ASN A 8 -27.37 49.81 -26.49
N GLY A 9 -27.26 48.53 -26.19
CA GLY A 9 -28.45 47.71 -26.02
C GLY A 9 -28.32 46.27 -26.50
N LEU A 10 -27.50 45.44 -25.82
CA LEU A 10 -27.76 43.97 -25.83
C LEU A 10 -27.97 43.54 -24.37
N ARG A 11 -29.24 43.41 -23.99
CA ARG A 11 -29.64 42.67 -22.79
C ARG A 11 -29.26 41.23 -23.00
N VAL A 12 -28.19 40.77 -22.36
CA VAL A 12 -27.89 39.37 -22.19
C VAL A 12 -28.94 38.80 -21.27
N GLY A 13 -29.87 38.03 -21.83
CA GLY A 13 -30.84 37.27 -21.08
C GLY A 13 -30.10 36.33 -20.11
N ARG A 14 -30.40 36.50 -18.83
CA ARG A 14 -30.04 35.50 -17.82
C ARG A 14 -30.72 34.18 -18.22
N GLN A 15 -29.94 33.26 -18.79
CA GLN A 15 -30.38 31.87 -18.83
C GLN A 15 -30.59 31.39 -17.40
N PRO A 16 -31.70 30.71 -17.11
CA PRO A 16 -31.90 30.12 -15.81
C PRO A 16 -30.78 29.12 -15.59
N PHE A 17 -30.04 29.30 -14.52
CA PHE A 17 -29.15 28.27 -13.97
C PHE A 17 -29.93 26.94 -13.97
N LEU A 18 -29.43 26.00 -14.76
CA LEU A 18 -29.80 24.59 -14.63
C LEU A 18 -29.43 24.20 -13.20
N THR A 19 -30.45 24.26 -12.32
CA THR A 19 -30.39 23.62 -11.02
C THR A 19 -30.07 22.17 -11.31
N ALA A 20 -28.82 21.79 -11.08
CA ALA A 20 -28.41 20.40 -11.12
C ALA A 20 -29.42 19.64 -10.27
N ILE A 21 -30.20 18.77 -10.90
CA ILE A 21 -31.04 17.81 -10.22
C ILE A 21 -30.08 16.98 -9.38
N ARG A 22 -29.83 17.41 -8.15
CA ARG A 22 -29.26 16.57 -7.09
C ARG A 22 -30.26 15.42 -6.95
N SER A 23 -29.99 14.30 -7.61
CA SER A 23 -30.75 13.09 -7.36
C SER A 23 -30.76 12.91 -5.84
N GLN A 24 -31.93 12.99 -5.25
CA GLN A 24 -32.09 12.72 -3.82
C GLN A 24 -31.81 11.23 -3.63
N ARG A 25 -30.53 10.89 -3.43
CA ARG A 25 -30.16 9.54 -3.05
C ARG A 25 -30.78 9.26 -1.68
N ARG A 26 -31.49 8.13 -1.58
CA ARG A 26 -32.00 7.60 -0.33
C ARG A 26 -30.85 7.39 0.65
N ALA A 27 -31.11 7.65 1.93
CA ALA A 27 -30.19 7.30 3.00
C ALA A 27 -29.92 5.79 2.99
N TYR A 28 -28.69 5.40 3.31
CA TYR A 28 -28.23 4.01 3.19
C TYR A 28 -27.40 3.55 4.39
N ASN A 29 -27.36 2.23 4.61
CA ASN A 29 -26.59 1.57 5.66
C ASN A 29 -25.52 0.66 5.03
N VAL A 30 -24.34 0.61 5.66
CA VAL A 30 -23.19 -0.15 5.15
C VAL A 30 -22.66 -1.10 6.20
N ALA A 31 -22.38 -2.35 5.79
CA ALA A 31 -21.51 -3.23 6.55
C ALA A 31 -20.09 -3.15 6.01
N VAL A 32 -19.12 -2.96 6.90
CA VAL A 32 -17.69 -3.11 6.62
C VAL A 32 -17.21 -4.38 7.29
N VAL A 33 -16.72 -5.33 6.49
CA VAL A 33 -16.26 -6.64 6.96
C VAL A 33 -14.74 -6.69 6.94
N GLY A 34 -14.15 -6.69 8.11
CA GLY A 34 -12.71 -6.62 8.36
C GLY A 34 -12.29 -5.30 9.03
N GLY A 35 -11.75 -5.40 10.24
CA GLY A 35 -11.27 -4.28 11.06
C GLY A 35 -9.80 -3.93 10.84
N GLY A 36 -9.20 -4.35 9.71
CA GLY A 36 -7.87 -3.91 9.28
C GLY A 36 -7.86 -2.46 8.81
N ILE A 37 -6.68 -1.94 8.47
CA ILE A 37 -6.51 -0.52 8.07
C ILE A 37 -7.42 -0.13 6.90
N THR A 38 -7.65 -1.01 5.92
CA THR A 38 -8.55 -0.76 4.79
C THR A 38 -9.99 -0.55 5.26
N GLY A 39 -10.51 -1.44 6.12
CA GLY A 39 -11.87 -1.36 6.63
C GLY A 39 -12.07 -0.16 7.55
N LEU A 40 -11.11 0.13 8.42
CA LEU A 40 -11.13 1.31 9.29
C LEU A 40 -11.16 2.60 8.47
N THR A 41 -10.34 2.69 7.41
CA THR A 41 -10.31 3.85 6.51
C THR A 41 -11.63 3.99 5.74
N ALA A 42 -12.17 2.88 5.23
CA ALA A 42 -13.47 2.91 4.55
C ALA A 42 -14.58 3.38 5.47
N ALA A 43 -14.66 2.84 6.68
CA ALA A 43 -15.63 3.26 7.69
C ALA A 43 -15.46 4.75 8.05
N TRP A 44 -14.21 5.23 8.25
CA TRP A 44 -13.93 6.63 8.53
C TRP A 44 -14.39 7.55 7.39
N LYS A 45 -14.09 7.20 6.13
CA LYS A 45 -14.55 7.99 4.98
C LYS A 45 -16.08 8.02 4.87
N LEU A 46 -16.77 6.91 5.14
CA LEU A 46 -18.23 6.84 5.15
C LEU A 46 -18.86 7.71 6.24
N THR A 47 -18.20 7.94 7.39
CA THR A 47 -18.74 8.84 8.43
C THR A 47 -18.90 10.26 7.94
N GLN A 48 -18.15 10.66 6.92
CA GLN A 48 -18.17 12.00 6.30
C GLN A 48 -19.32 12.15 5.29
N ASP A 49 -19.94 11.06 4.84
CA ASP A 49 -21.12 11.12 3.99
C ASP A 49 -22.37 11.35 4.85
N SER A 50 -23.06 12.47 4.61
CA SER A 50 -24.30 12.80 5.30
C SER A 50 -25.47 11.84 5.00
N LYS A 51 -25.39 11.07 3.92
CA LYS A 51 -26.41 10.09 3.50
C LYS A 51 -26.18 8.69 4.07
N CYS A 52 -24.96 8.41 4.55
CA CYS A 52 -24.67 7.19 5.27
C CYS A 52 -25.20 7.31 6.70
N ASN A 53 -26.29 6.58 7.00
CA ASN A 53 -26.94 6.65 8.31
C ASN A 53 -26.24 5.81 9.36
N GLU A 54 -25.95 4.57 9.01
CA GLU A 54 -25.36 3.60 9.94
C GLU A 54 -24.28 2.79 9.25
N ILE A 55 -23.18 2.61 9.95
CA ILE A 55 -22.07 1.76 9.56
C ILE A 55 -21.89 0.69 10.62
N THR A 56 -21.90 -0.59 10.24
CA THR A 56 -21.48 -1.67 11.14
C THR A 56 -20.15 -2.21 10.67
N LEU A 57 -19.12 -2.10 11.51
CA LEU A 57 -17.79 -2.66 11.26
C LEU A 57 -17.64 -3.97 12.02
N TYR A 58 -17.41 -5.06 11.29
CA TYR A 58 -17.23 -6.40 11.83
C TYR A 58 -15.76 -6.80 11.80
N GLU A 59 -15.23 -7.25 12.92
CA GLU A 59 -13.89 -7.82 13.05
C GLU A 59 -13.95 -9.14 13.84
N LYS A 60 -13.29 -10.17 13.30
CA LYS A 60 -13.28 -11.51 13.93
C LYS A 60 -12.43 -11.61 15.19
N SER A 61 -11.39 -10.75 15.31
CA SER A 61 -10.49 -10.74 16.46
C SER A 61 -10.99 -9.78 17.54
N HIS A 62 -10.36 -9.85 18.72
CA HIS A 62 -10.63 -8.94 19.83
C HIS A 62 -10.06 -7.53 19.60
N ARG A 63 -9.11 -7.39 18.64
CA ARG A 63 -8.44 -6.11 18.31
C ARG A 63 -8.69 -5.67 16.89
N LEU A 64 -8.55 -4.37 16.65
CA LEU A 64 -8.56 -3.74 15.33
C LEU A 64 -7.12 -3.51 14.82
N GLY A 65 -6.96 -3.20 13.53
CA GLY A 65 -5.68 -2.89 12.91
C GLY A 65 -5.15 -3.98 11.96
N GLY A 66 -5.69 -5.20 12.02
CA GLY A 66 -5.26 -6.31 11.16
C GLY A 66 -3.76 -6.62 11.33
N TRP A 67 -2.96 -6.53 10.25
CA TRP A 67 -1.52 -6.77 10.27
C TRP A 67 -0.69 -5.65 10.89
N MET A 68 -1.26 -4.48 11.16
CA MET A 68 -0.60 -3.41 11.90
C MET A 68 -0.71 -3.73 13.40
N GLU A 69 0.41 -4.10 13.99
CA GLU A 69 0.51 -4.47 15.41
C GLU A 69 1.88 -4.09 15.93
N SER A 70 1.89 -3.30 17.00
CA SER A 70 3.08 -2.84 17.70
C SER A 70 2.98 -3.18 19.17
N GLU A 71 4.10 -3.50 19.83
CA GLU A 71 4.18 -3.75 21.24
C GLU A 71 5.23 -2.84 21.89
N THR A 72 4.80 -2.09 22.89
CA THR A 72 5.71 -1.30 23.72
C THR A 72 6.17 -2.12 24.92
N ILE A 73 7.48 -2.33 25.03
CA ILE A 73 8.08 -3.19 26.05
C ILE A 73 8.92 -2.33 26.98
N PRO A 74 8.67 -2.36 28.30
CA PRO A 74 9.56 -1.73 29.27
C PRO A 74 10.89 -2.48 29.30
N VAL A 75 11.97 -1.72 29.36
CA VAL A 75 13.35 -2.20 29.56
C VAL A 75 14.05 -1.31 30.59
N ASP A 76 15.23 -1.70 31.03
CA ASP A 76 16.00 -0.89 31.98
C ASP A 76 16.23 0.52 31.42
N GLY A 77 15.78 1.52 32.16
CA GLY A 77 15.90 2.93 31.82
C GLY A 77 14.82 3.50 30.90
N GLY A 78 13.87 2.69 30.39
CA GLY A 78 12.79 3.19 29.54
C GLY A 78 11.98 2.15 28.79
N LYS A 79 11.77 2.35 27.50
CA LYS A 79 10.95 1.46 26.66
C LYS A 79 11.52 1.29 25.25
N VAL A 80 11.22 0.16 24.63
CA VAL A 80 11.41 -0.11 23.19
C VAL A 80 10.09 -0.49 22.53
N VAL A 81 9.94 -0.17 21.25
CA VAL A 81 8.75 -0.50 20.46
C VAL A 81 9.10 -1.56 19.42
N PHE A 82 8.40 -2.70 19.47
CA PHE A 82 8.49 -3.77 18.50
C PHE A 82 7.31 -3.75 17.53
N GLU A 83 7.61 -3.95 16.26
CA GLU A 83 6.63 -4.06 15.19
C GLU A 83 6.51 -5.52 14.74
N TYR A 84 5.29 -6.03 14.60
CA TYR A 84 5.03 -7.39 14.12
C TYR A 84 4.60 -7.43 12.65
N GLY A 85 4.27 -6.29 12.08
CA GLY A 85 3.87 -6.12 10.69
C GLY A 85 4.62 -4.97 10.02
N PRO A 86 3.92 -4.08 9.30
CA PRO A 86 4.50 -2.84 8.77
C PRO A 86 5.08 -2.00 9.90
N ARG A 87 6.26 -1.41 9.69
CA ARG A 87 6.95 -0.62 10.73
C ARG A 87 7.20 0.83 10.35
N THR A 88 7.29 1.09 9.07
CA THR A 88 7.41 2.44 8.53
C THR A 88 6.51 2.59 7.32
N LEU A 89 5.99 3.78 7.12
CA LEU A 89 5.17 4.15 5.98
C LEU A 89 6.04 4.93 4.99
N ARG A 90 6.03 4.52 3.72
CA ARG A 90 6.85 5.16 2.70
C ARG A 90 6.27 6.53 2.34
N TRP A 91 7.12 7.55 2.25
CA TRP A 91 6.74 8.81 1.67
C TRP A 91 6.76 8.71 0.14
N SER A 92 5.59 8.82 -0.48
CA SER A 92 5.42 8.85 -1.94
C SER A 92 4.11 9.57 -2.24
N ARG A 93 4.18 10.73 -2.89
CA ARG A 93 2.97 11.44 -3.34
C ARG A 93 2.32 10.71 -4.52
N PRO A 94 0.99 10.77 -4.67
CA PRO A 94 0.00 11.41 -3.80
C PRO A 94 -0.46 10.55 -2.60
N ALA A 95 -0.20 9.24 -2.60
CA ALA A 95 -0.73 8.32 -1.58
C ALA A 95 -0.35 8.72 -0.13
N ALA A 96 0.91 9.10 0.10
CA ALA A 96 1.37 9.52 1.42
C ALA A 96 0.68 10.81 1.90
N GLN A 97 0.33 11.71 0.99
CA GLN A 97 -0.41 12.92 1.33
C GLN A 97 -1.79 12.58 1.86
N SER A 98 -2.50 11.63 1.27
CA SER A 98 -3.81 11.17 1.79
C SER A 98 -3.70 10.57 3.19
N ILE A 99 -2.58 9.90 3.51
CA ILE A 99 -2.31 9.40 4.86
C ILE A 99 -2.12 10.57 5.83
N LEU A 100 -1.34 11.59 5.46
CA LEU A 100 -1.14 12.78 6.31
C LEU A 100 -2.43 13.54 6.54
N GLU A 101 -3.24 13.75 5.51
CA GLU A 101 -4.55 14.40 5.65
C GLU A 101 -5.45 13.64 6.62
N MET A 102 -5.49 12.31 6.48
CA MET A 102 -6.22 11.45 7.40
C MET A 102 -5.64 11.53 8.81
N ALA A 103 -4.32 11.42 8.98
CA ALA A 103 -3.65 11.53 10.27
C ALA A 103 -3.91 12.88 10.94
N ASN A 104 -3.89 13.97 10.17
CA ASN A 104 -4.25 15.31 10.64
C ASN A 104 -5.72 15.36 11.11
N ALA A 105 -6.63 14.83 10.32
CA ALA A 105 -8.06 14.84 10.65
C ALA A 105 -8.42 14.03 11.91
N ILE A 106 -7.61 13.00 12.25
CA ILE A 106 -7.80 12.17 13.45
C ILE A 106 -6.89 12.56 14.63
N GLY A 107 -6.14 13.67 14.51
CA GLY A 107 -5.35 14.25 15.60
C GLY A 107 -4.00 13.59 15.84
N LEU A 108 -3.34 13.09 14.80
CA LEU A 108 -2.00 12.48 14.88
C LEU A 108 -0.87 13.35 14.30
N SER A 109 -1.14 14.59 13.91
CA SER A 109 -0.18 15.45 13.19
C SER A 109 1.14 15.67 13.93
N ASP A 110 1.08 15.87 15.24
CA ASP A 110 2.20 16.16 16.13
C ASP A 110 2.99 14.89 16.53
N GLN A 111 2.50 13.73 16.16
CA GLN A 111 3.06 12.44 16.54
C GLN A 111 3.77 11.73 15.38
N ILE A 112 3.84 12.34 14.21
CA ILE A 112 4.49 11.73 13.05
C ILE A 112 6.00 11.90 13.14
N ILE A 113 6.75 10.80 13.13
CA ILE A 113 8.21 10.78 13.12
C ILE A 113 8.68 10.50 11.69
N PHE A 114 9.36 11.47 11.08
CA PHE A 114 9.87 11.38 9.71
C PHE A 114 11.33 10.96 9.69
N THR A 115 11.67 9.91 8.93
CA THR A 115 13.05 9.53 8.62
C THR A 115 13.55 10.37 7.47
N MET A 116 14.44 11.32 7.74
CA MET A 116 14.95 12.26 6.73
C MET A 116 15.81 11.57 5.68
N LYS A 117 15.80 12.07 4.44
CA LYS A 117 16.62 11.53 3.34
C LYS A 117 18.12 11.60 3.60
N THR A 118 18.56 12.44 4.54
CA THR A 118 19.96 12.57 4.98
C THR A 118 20.38 11.56 6.03
N GLN A 119 19.44 10.84 6.65
CA GLN A 119 19.74 9.86 7.70
C GLN A 119 20.26 8.54 7.13
N SER A 120 21.06 7.83 7.93
CA SER A 120 21.64 6.52 7.59
C SER A 120 20.58 5.50 7.11
N ALA A 121 19.42 5.44 7.78
CA ALA A 121 18.32 4.55 7.41
C ALA A 121 17.74 4.84 6.01
N ALA A 122 17.84 6.07 5.52
CA ALA A 122 17.39 6.43 4.18
C ALA A 122 18.48 6.18 3.12
N LEU A 123 19.76 6.46 3.46
CA LEU A 123 20.89 6.44 2.55
C LEU A 123 21.51 5.04 2.39
N ASN A 124 21.53 4.25 3.48
CA ASN A 124 22.26 3.00 3.52
C ASN A 124 21.30 1.82 3.53
N ARG A 125 21.28 1.09 2.41
CA ARG A 125 20.58 -0.17 2.24
C ARG A 125 21.55 -1.20 1.74
N TYR A 126 21.48 -2.41 2.28
CA TYR A 126 22.45 -3.45 2.00
C TYR A 126 21.80 -4.69 1.41
N ILE A 127 22.59 -5.46 0.68
CA ILE A 127 22.30 -6.84 0.32
C ILE A 127 23.46 -7.69 0.83
N TYR A 128 23.13 -8.79 1.49
CA TYR A 128 24.12 -9.79 1.91
C TYR A 128 24.50 -10.66 0.71
N TYR A 129 25.73 -10.48 0.17
CA TYR A 129 26.18 -11.22 -1.01
C TYR A 129 27.70 -11.06 -1.24
N PRO A 130 28.46 -12.12 -1.56
CA PRO A 130 28.07 -13.52 -1.32
C PRO A 130 28.17 -13.89 0.17
N ASP A 131 29.04 -13.22 0.93
CA ASP A 131 29.43 -13.49 2.32
C ASP A 131 29.60 -12.22 3.18
N HIS A 132 29.20 -11.06 2.66
CA HIS A 132 29.31 -9.77 3.35
C HIS A 132 28.17 -8.81 2.94
N LEU A 133 28.07 -7.68 3.65
CA LEU A 133 27.07 -6.65 3.35
C LEU A 133 27.56 -5.72 2.23
N VAL A 134 26.92 -5.79 1.07
CA VAL A 134 27.13 -4.87 -0.04
C VAL A 134 26.19 -3.69 0.07
N ARG A 135 26.72 -2.48 0.22
CA ARG A 135 25.91 -1.25 0.21
C ARG A 135 25.42 -0.96 -1.21
N LEU A 136 24.12 -0.75 -1.36
CA LEU A 136 23.55 -0.32 -2.63
C LEU A 136 23.96 1.13 -2.92
N PRO A 137 24.39 1.45 -4.16
CA PRO A 137 24.79 2.80 -4.53
C PRO A 137 23.57 3.73 -4.47
N THR A 138 23.64 4.70 -3.57
CA THR A 138 22.64 5.75 -3.40
C THR A 138 23.35 7.09 -3.48
N PRO A 139 22.84 8.06 -4.26
CA PRO A 139 23.41 9.42 -4.29
C PRO A 139 23.44 10.01 -2.88
N THR A 140 24.57 10.55 -2.49
CA THR A 140 24.75 11.24 -1.21
C THR A 140 24.50 12.73 -1.43
N PRO A 141 23.53 13.36 -0.73
CA PRO A 141 23.16 14.76 -0.97
C PRO A 141 24.32 15.75 -0.78
N GLU A 142 25.29 15.41 0.08
CA GLU A 142 26.43 16.26 0.43
C GLU A 142 27.54 16.23 -0.64
N LEU A 143 27.49 15.26 -1.56
CA LEU A 143 28.49 15.09 -2.60
C LEU A 143 28.03 15.72 -3.92
N GLY A 144 28.98 16.32 -4.65
CA GLY A 144 28.73 16.84 -5.99
C GLY A 144 28.31 15.75 -6.98
N PHE A 145 27.61 16.14 -8.06
CA PHE A 145 27.09 15.22 -9.09
C PHE A 145 28.16 14.28 -9.65
N LEU A 146 29.34 14.82 -10.02
CA LEU A 146 30.45 14.02 -10.57
C LEU A 146 31.01 13.02 -9.56
N GLN A 147 31.08 13.40 -8.29
CA GLN A 147 31.58 12.55 -7.23
C GLN A 147 30.60 11.42 -6.91
N ASN A 148 29.30 11.67 -6.92
CA ASN A 148 28.27 10.64 -6.81
C ASN A 148 28.36 9.64 -7.96
N ILE A 149 28.52 10.11 -9.20
CA ILE A 149 28.69 9.22 -10.37
C ILE A 149 29.96 8.37 -10.23
N SER A 150 31.08 8.98 -9.86
CA SER A 150 32.35 8.27 -9.67
C SER A 150 32.23 7.16 -8.62
N ASN A 151 31.61 7.47 -7.48
CA ASN A 151 31.39 6.49 -6.41
C ASN A 151 30.43 5.36 -6.86
N MET A 152 29.38 5.68 -7.59
CA MET A 152 28.46 4.68 -8.16
C MET A 152 29.19 3.74 -9.14
N ILE A 153 29.97 4.30 -10.05
CA ILE A 153 30.74 3.52 -11.02
C ILE A 153 31.78 2.66 -10.28
N GLY A 154 32.49 3.23 -9.30
CA GLY A 154 33.44 2.49 -8.47
C GLY A 154 32.83 1.26 -7.81
N SER A 155 31.66 1.41 -7.20
CA SER A 155 30.92 0.31 -6.56
C SER A 155 30.50 -0.78 -7.58
N LEU A 156 30.12 -0.39 -8.80
CA LEU A 156 29.74 -1.33 -9.86
C LEU A 156 30.91 -2.24 -10.31
N PHE A 157 32.16 -1.78 -10.18
CA PHE A 157 33.33 -2.57 -10.54
C PHE A 157 33.89 -3.40 -9.37
N GLN A 158 33.76 -2.92 -8.15
CA GLN A 158 34.34 -3.57 -6.98
C GLN A 158 33.49 -4.73 -6.46
N GLU A 159 32.16 -4.53 -6.40
CA GLU A 159 31.26 -5.49 -5.76
C GLU A 159 30.77 -6.59 -6.71
N PRO A 160 30.97 -7.88 -6.37
CA PRO A 160 30.50 -9.00 -7.20
C PRO A 160 29.00 -8.95 -7.48
N LEU A 161 28.20 -8.48 -6.52
CA LEU A 161 26.76 -8.26 -6.65
C LEU A 161 26.41 -7.33 -7.81
N LEU A 162 27.19 -6.26 -7.98
CA LEU A 162 26.87 -5.14 -8.88
C LEU A 162 27.57 -5.27 -10.25
N LYS A 163 28.63 -6.07 -10.36
CA LYS A 163 29.35 -6.29 -11.63
C LYS A 163 28.44 -6.64 -12.81
N PRO A 164 27.42 -7.51 -12.68
CA PRO A 164 26.52 -7.85 -13.80
C PRO A 164 25.59 -6.71 -14.22
N LEU A 165 25.41 -5.70 -13.36
CA LEU A 165 24.44 -4.62 -13.60
C LEU A 165 24.93 -3.64 -14.68
N LEU A 166 26.22 -3.28 -14.69
CA LEU A 166 26.77 -2.31 -15.65
C LEU A 166 26.59 -2.76 -17.11
N PRO A 167 27.09 -3.95 -17.54
CA PRO A 167 26.85 -4.42 -18.90
C PRO A 167 25.37 -4.63 -19.19
N ALA A 168 24.57 -5.08 -18.19
CA ALA A 168 23.14 -5.26 -18.35
C ALA A 168 22.44 -3.93 -18.68
N LEU A 169 22.80 -2.84 -18.03
CA LEU A 169 22.25 -1.51 -18.30
C LEU A 169 22.71 -0.96 -19.66
N LEU A 170 24.00 -1.11 -20.00
CA LEU A 170 24.56 -0.61 -21.26
C LEU A 170 23.95 -1.28 -22.49
N PHE A 171 23.66 -2.58 -22.42
CA PHE A 171 23.15 -3.36 -23.54
C PHE A 171 21.62 -3.61 -23.45
N GLU A 172 20.92 -3.05 -22.46
CA GLU A 172 19.48 -3.22 -22.29
C GLU A 172 18.69 -2.77 -23.52
N HIS A 173 19.06 -1.62 -24.12
CA HIS A 173 18.41 -1.06 -25.29
C HIS A 173 18.53 -1.93 -26.55
N THR A 174 19.51 -2.83 -26.61
CA THR A 174 19.70 -3.78 -27.73
C THR A 174 18.81 -5.02 -27.60
N LYS A 175 18.18 -5.22 -26.45
CA LYS A 175 17.32 -6.37 -26.22
C LYS A 175 15.97 -6.14 -26.91
N PRO A 176 15.44 -7.16 -27.60
CA PRO A 176 14.15 -7.01 -28.27
C PRO A 176 13.04 -6.75 -27.24
N ALA A 177 12.22 -5.76 -27.54
CA ALA A 177 10.94 -5.61 -26.86
C ALA A 177 10.06 -6.81 -27.19
N ARG A 178 9.06 -7.09 -26.35
CA ARG A 178 8.05 -8.10 -26.69
C ARG A 178 7.29 -7.68 -27.95
N MET A 179 6.96 -8.65 -28.80
CA MET A 179 6.13 -8.40 -29.97
C MET A 179 4.75 -7.84 -29.56
N PRO A 180 4.13 -6.98 -30.39
CA PRO A 180 2.82 -6.38 -30.07
C PRO A 180 1.74 -7.40 -29.67
N ASP A 181 1.72 -8.57 -30.29
CA ASP A 181 0.76 -9.63 -29.99
C ASP A 181 1.00 -10.29 -28.61
N ASP A 182 2.22 -10.17 -28.06
CA ASP A 182 2.58 -10.67 -26.73
C ASP A 182 2.40 -9.64 -25.60
N TRP A 183 2.12 -8.39 -25.95
CA TRP A 183 1.99 -7.27 -24.99
C TRP A 183 0.92 -7.47 -23.93
N GLN A 184 -0.13 -8.18 -24.27
CA GLN A 184 -1.24 -8.48 -23.37
C GLN A 184 -0.89 -9.64 -22.43
N ARG A 185 0.18 -10.38 -22.68
CA ARG A 185 0.59 -11.49 -21.84
C ARG A 185 1.53 -11.01 -20.74
N ASP A 186 1.10 -11.18 -19.51
CA ASP A 186 1.93 -11.00 -18.34
C ASP A 186 3.04 -12.07 -18.29
N GLU A 187 4.11 -11.77 -17.59
CA GLU A 187 5.23 -12.69 -17.35
C GLU A 187 5.74 -12.56 -15.92
N SER A 188 6.54 -13.55 -15.48
CA SER A 188 7.17 -13.47 -14.17
C SER A 188 8.25 -12.37 -14.12
N ILE A 189 8.52 -11.85 -12.92
CA ILE A 189 9.60 -10.88 -12.70
C ILE A 189 10.95 -11.46 -13.14
N SER A 190 11.20 -12.74 -12.85
CA SER A 190 12.42 -13.43 -13.25
C SER A 190 12.56 -13.46 -14.78
N SER A 191 11.50 -13.82 -15.49
CA SER A 191 11.48 -13.81 -16.97
C SER A 191 11.77 -12.43 -17.54
N PHE A 192 11.04 -11.42 -17.06
CA PHE A 192 11.19 -10.04 -17.53
C PHE A 192 12.60 -9.49 -17.31
N ILE A 193 13.11 -9.61 -16.08
CA ILE A 193 14.43 -9.06 -15.73
C ILE A 193 15.55 -9.84 -16.43
N SER A 194 15.45 -11.17 -16.50
CA SER A 194 16.46 -11.99 -17.18
C SER A 194 16.55 -11.67 -18.68
N ARG A 195 15.41 -11.43 -19.31
CA ARG A 195 15.33 -11.10 -20.73
C ARG A 195 15.85 -9.68 -21.02
N ARG A 196 15.48 -8.69 -20.21
CA ARG A 196 15.86 -7.29 -20.42
C ARG A 196 17.27 -6.97 -19.94
N PHE A 197 17.68 -7.58 -18.87
CA PHE A 197 19.01 -7.38 -18.27
C PHE A 197 19.82 -8.68 -18.36
N ASN A 198 19.81 -9.48 -17.32
CA ASN A 198 20.38 -10.84 -17.30
C ASN A 198 19.85 -11.62 -16.07
N PRO A 199 20.03 -12.97 -16.03
CA PRO A 199 19.60 -13.80 -14.90
C PRO A 199 20.25 -13.41 -13.55
N GLN A 200 21.50 -13.00 -13.56
CA GLN A 200 22.22 -12.63 -12.32
C GLN A 200 21.60 -11.38 -11.67
N VAL A 201 21.16 -10.39 -12.44
CA VAL A 201 20.43 -9.23 -11.92
C VAL A 201 19.08 -9.66 -11.31
N ALA A 202 18.39 -10.60 -11.94
CA ALA A 202 17.15 -11.15 -11.40
C ALA A 202 17.40 -11.85 -10.06
N ASP A 203 18.37 -12.76 -10.01
CA ASP A 203 18.63 -13.63 -8.87
C ASP A 203 19.28 -12.93 -7.70
N ASN A 204 20.19 -11.98 -7.97
CA ASN A 204 21.00 -11.35 -6.92
C ASN A 204 20.37 -10.05 -6.39
N LEU A 205 19.76 -9.25 -7.26
CA LEU A 205 19.30 -7.91 -6.89
C LEU A 205 17.78 -7.85 -6.75
N VAL A 206 17.06 -8.30 -7.80
CA VAL A 206 15.60 -8.15 -7.83
C VAL A 206 14.92 -9.15 -6.88
N SER A 207 15.46 -10.36 -6.74
CA SER A 207 14.93 -11.34 -5.77
C SER A 207 15.02 -10.82 -4.33
N ALA A 208 16.17 -10.23 -3.95
CA ALA A 208 16.35 -9.62 -2.63
C ALA A 208 15.31 -8.51 -2.40
N MET A 209 15.08 -7.65 -3.40
CA MET A 209 14.06 -6.59 -3.30
C MET A 209 12.66 -7.18 -3.10
N MET A 210 12.31 -8.26 -3.83
CA MET A 210 11.01 -8.92 -3.68
C MET A 210 10.88 -9.67 -2.35
N HIS A 211 11.96 -10.19 -1.78
CA HIS A 211 11.97 -10.71 -0.40
C HIS A 211 11.58 -9.64 0.62
N GLY A 212 12.11 -8.43 0.46
CA GLY A 212 11.81 -7.31 1.37
C GLY A 212 10.38 -6.76 1.27
N ILE A 213 9.69 -6.96 0.14
CA ILE A 213 8.35 -6.38 -0.09
C ILE A 213 7.26 -7.46 0.01
N TYR A 214 7.47 -8.60 -0.66
CA TYR A 214 6.48 -9.66 -0.82
C TYR A 214 6.84 -10.96 -0.12
N ALA A 215 8.07 -11.10 0.39
CA ALA A 215 8.61 -12.39 0.83
C ALA A 215 8.39 -13.50 -0.23
N GLY A 216 8.40 -13.12 -1.51
CA GLY A 216 7.85 -13.88 -2.63
C GLY A 216 8.88 -14.37 -3.63
N ASP A 217 8.47 -15.35 -4.43
CA ASP A 217 9.25 -15.96 -5.49
C ASP A 217 9.11 -15.17 -6.81
N ILE A 218 10.22 -14.64 -7.33
CA ILE A 218 10.23 -13.88 -8.58
C ILE A 218 9.87 -14.71 -9.82
N ASP A 219 9.89 -16.04 -9.73
CA ASP A 219 9.44 -16.93 -10.82
C ASP A 219 7.91 -17.00 -10.91
N LYS A 220 7.20 -16.65 -9.82
CA LYS A 220 5.74 -16.66 -9.76
C LYS A 220 5.13 -15.27 -9.83
N LEU A 221 5.83 -14.26 -9.32
CA LEU A 221 5.34 -12.88 -9.23
C LEU A 221 5.23 -12.20 -10.59
N SER A 222 4.15 -11.45 -10.79
CA SER A 222 3.80 -10.72 -12.01
C SER A 222 4.70 -9.51 -12.25
N ALA A 223 5.39 -9.45 -13.37
CA ALA A 223 6.12 -8.25 -13.79
C ALA A 223 5.17 -7.11 -14.16
N GLN A 224 4.04 -7.40 -14.80
CA GLN A 224 3.04 -6.40 -15.17
C GLN A 224 2.47 -5.68 -13.94
N THR A 225 2.18 -6.42 -12.89
CA THR A 225 1.58 -5.86 -11.67
C THR A 225 2.60 -5.10 -10.83
N LEU A 226 3.81 -5.65 -10.66
CA LEU A 226 4.77 -5.15 -9.68
C LEU A 226 5.85 -4.24 -10.27
N LEU A 227 6.19 -4.43 -11.53
CA LEU A 227 7.17 -3.64 -12.25
C LEU A 227 6.57 -2.90 -13.46
N GLY A 228 5.27 -2.63 -13.43
CA GLY A 228 4.53 -1.95 -14.51
C GLY A 228 5.21 -0.70 -15.07
N PRO A 229 5.75 0.21 -14.23
CA PRO A 229 6.52 1.37 -14.72
C PRO A 229 7.72 1.00 -15.60
N LEU A 230 8.48 -0.03 -15.22
CA LEU A 230 9.63 -0.50 -16.00
C LEU A 230 9.18 -1.18 -17.28
N ARG A 231 8.11 -1.98 -17.19
CA ARG A 231 7.55 -2.66 -18.34
C ARG A 231 7.01 -1.71 -19.41
N ASN A 232 6.41 -0.60 -18.99
CA ASN A 232 5.92 0.43 -19.93
C ASN A 232 7.04 1.20 -20.64
N MET A 233 8.29 1.08 -20.17
CA MET A 233 9.47 1.67 -20.84
C MET A 233 10.20 0.68 -21.76
N GLU A 234 9.71 -0.55 -21.86
CA GLU A 234 10.39 -1.61 -22.61
C GLU A 234 10.62 -1.26 -24.08
N ASP A 235 9.70 -0.54 -24.73
CA ASP A 235 9.77 -0.16 -26.14
C ASP A 235 10.86 0.84 -26.43
N THR A 236 11.01 1.82 -25.52
CA THR A 236 11.97 2.91 -25.69
C THR A 236 13.33 2.58 -25.10
N GLY A 237 13.45 1.43 -24.41
CA GLY A 237 14.56 1.08 -23.55
C GLY A 237 14.38 1.64 -22.15
N ILE A 238 14.54 0.78 -21.14
CA ILE A 238 14.24 1.11 -19.74
C ILE A 238 15.14 2.23 -19.25
N LEU A 239 16.46 2.15 -19.51
CA LEU A 239 17.41 3.16 -19.07
C LEU A 239 17.14 4.51 -19.74
N TYR A 240 16.90 4.52 -21.06
CA TYR A 240 16.57 5.73 -21.80
C TYR A 240 15.25 6.33 -21.29
N GLY A 241 14.22 5.51 -21.10
CA GLY A 241 12.93 5.95 -20.56
C GLY A 241 13.06 6.56 -19.16
N MET A 242 13.89 5.98 -18.29
CA MET A 242 14.17 6.52 -16.95
C MET A 242 14.86 7.89 -17.02
N ILE A 243 15.88 8.04 -17.88
CA ILE A 243 16.60 9.31 -18.09
C ILE A 243 15.64 10.38 -18.64
N MET A 244 14.84 10.03 -19.65
CA MET A 244 13.87 10.96 -20.26
C MET A 244 12.81 11.40 -19.23
N LYS A 245 12.30 10.50 -18.41
CA LYS A 245 11.36 10.84 -17.33
C LYS A 245 11.98 11.75 -16.28
N ALA A 246 13.21 11.48 -15.89
CA ALA A 246 13.94 12.34 -14.95
C ALA A 246 14.14 13.75 -15.54
N TRP A 247 14.45 13.84 -16.85
CA TRP A 247 14.67 15.12 -17.52
C TRP A 247 13.37 15.91 -17.75
N THR A 248 12.32 15.23 -18.18
CA THR A 248 11.00 15.87 -18.42
C THR A 248 10.22 16.11 -17.14
N ARG A 249 10.73 15.67 -15.98
CA ARG A 249 10.02 15.66 -14.70
C ARG A 249 8.64 14.99 -14.78
N THR A 250 8.44 14.11 -15.74
CA THR A 250 7.20 13.38 -15.92
C THR A 250 6.99 12.44 -14.73
N GLN A 251 5.89 12.60 -14.01
CA GLN A 251 5.51 11.71 -12.92
C GLN A 251 4.53 10.66 -13.43
N ASN A 252 4.74 9.41 -13.02
CA ASN A 252 3.78 8.35 -13.26
C ASN A 252 2.84 8.27 -12.07
N PHE A 253 1.55 8.45 -12.32
CA PHE A 253 0.52 8.25 -11.32
C PHE A 253 -0.22 6.94 -11.62
N MET A 254 -0.57 6.24 -10.56
CA MET A 254 -1.57 5.20 -10.64
C MET A 254 -2.91 5.86 -10.95
N VAL A 255 -3.75 5.17 -11.69
CA VAL A 255 -5.07 5.71 -12.07
C VAL A 255 -5.91 6.06 -10.85
N ASP A 256 -5.87 5.23 -9.83
CA ASP A 256 -6.54 5.48 -8.56
C ASP A 256 -5.95 6.68 -7.78
N ASP A 257 -4.64 6.95 -7.90
CA ASP A 257 -4.02 8.16 -7.36
C ASP A 257 -4.56 9.41 -8.07
N SER A 258 -4.73 9.34 -9.39
CA SER A 258 -5.33 10.42 -10.16
C SER A 258 -6.79 10.69 -9.77
N LEU A 259 -7.57 9.64 -9.46
CA LEU A 259 -8.93 9.79 -8.98
C LEU A 259 -8.99 10.45 -7.60
N VAL A 260 -8.10 10.04 -6.68
CA VAL A 260 -8.01 10.68 -5.36
C VAL A 260 -7.61 12.15 -5.48
N ALA A 261 -6.67 12.47 -6.37
CA ALA A 261 -6.29 13.85 -6.64
C ALA A 261 -7.45 14.66 -7.23
N ALA A 262 -8.17 14.12 -8.22
CA ALA A 262 -9.31 14.79 -8.85
C ALA A 262 -10.49 15.02 -7.87
N GLU A 263 -10.71 14.13 -6.89
CA GLU A 263 -11.69 14.34 -5.83
C GLU A 263 -11.34 15.56 -4.98
N LYS A 264 -10.05 15.74 -4.67
CA LYS A 264 -9.57 16.89 -3.90
C LYS A 264 -9.77 18.20 -4.64
N ASP A 265 -9.44 18.24 -5.94
CA ASP A 265 -9.61 19.44 -6.78
C ASP A 265 -11.07 19.88 -6.89
N GLN A 266 -12.02 18.92 -6.90
CA GLN A 266 -13.44 19.23 -7.03
C GLN A 266 -14.10 19.68 -5.73
N ASN A 267 -13.66 19.16 -4.58
CA ASN A 267 -14.24 19.51 -3.28
C ASN A 267 -13.68 20.82 -2.72
N GLY A 268 -12.75 21.47 -3.42
CA GLY A 268 -12.00 22.60 -2.95
C GLY A 268 -11.11 22.21 -1.75
N ILE A 269 -9.97 22.83 -1.61
CA ILE A 269 -9.10 22.62 -0.44
C ILE A 269 -9.65 23.46 0.72
N GLU A 270 -10.87 23.14 1.19
CA GLU A 270 -11.35 23.64 2.47
C GLU A 270 -10.60 22.88 3.58
N GLY A 271 -9.55 23.46 4.12
CA GLY A 271 -8.80 22.95 5.26
C GLY A 271 -7.32 22.68 5.01
N PHE A 272 -6.70 23.31 4.03
CA PHE A 272 -5.25 23.43 4.00
C PHE A 272 -4.82 24.30 5.19
N ASN A 273 -4.69 23.65 6.36
CA ASN A 273 -4.16 24.32 7.52
C ASN A 273 -2.63 24.34 7.42
N GLU A 274 -2.03 25.32 8.05
CA GLU A 274 -0.57 25.49 8.09
C GLU A 274 0.15 24.21 8.53
N THR A 275 -0.43 23.44 9.45
CA THR A 275 0.11 22.17 9.94
C THR A 275 0.28 21.16 8.80
N LEU A 276 -0.70 21.03 7.91
CA LEU A 276 -0.63 20.08 6.79
C LEU A 276 0.41 20.52 5.75
N ILE A 277 0.56 21.82 5.52
CA ILE A 277 1.62 22.38 4.68
C ILE A 277 2.98 22.00 5.25
N ALA A 278 3.20 22.24 6.54
CA ALA A 278 4.45 21.92 7.22
C ALA A 278 4.77 20.40 7.21
N LEU A 279 3.78 19.57 7.51
CA LEU A 279 3.92 18.11 7.44
C LEU A 279 4.27 17.63 6.02
N THR A 280 3.66 18.23 5.01
CA THR A 280 3.93 17.90 3.62
C THR A 280 5.35 18.32 3.23
N ALA A 281 5.80 19.50 3.62
CA ALA A 281 7.15 19.99 3.37
C ALA A 281 8.21 19.11 4.07
N LEU A 282 7.95 18.69 5.31
CA LEU A 282 8.81 17.78 6.05
C LEU A 282 8.83 16.37 5.40
N GLY A 283 7.66 15.91 4.97
CA GLY A 283 7.52 14.66 4.22
C GLY A 283 8.36 14.63 2.93
N ASP A 284 8.38 15.73 2.16
CA ASP A 284 9.17 15.80 0.92
C ASP A 284 10.68 15.67 1.13
N GLN A 285 11.15 16.01 2.32
CA GLN A 285 12.54 15.81 2.72
C GLN A 285 12.78 14.41 3.33
N SER A 286 11.75 13.60 3.46
CA SER A 286 11.78 12.31 4.14
C SER A 286 11.68 11.13 3.17
N SER A 287 12.13 9.96 3.61
CA SER A 287 12.00 8.69 2.89
C SER A 287 10.82 7.87 3.41
N THR A 288 10.64 7.85 4.72
CA THR A 288 9.58 7.11 5.44
C THR A 288 9.14 7.90 6.66
N PHE A 289 8.03 7.47 7.25
CA PHE A 289 7.56 8.00 8.53
C PHE A 289 6.93 6.90 9.39
N THR A 290 6.83 7.13 10.69
CA THR A 290 6.23 6.23 11.67
C THR A 290 5.62 7.04 12.83
N PHE A 291 5.25 6.38 13.93
CA PHE A 291 4.65 6.99 15.12
C PHE A 291 5.36 6.53 16.40
N PRO A 292 5.34 7.32 17.50
CA PRO A 292 6.02 6.99 18.77
C PRO A 292 5.55 5.68 19.42
N GLY A 293 4.29 5.32 19.23
CA GLY A 293 3.72 4.05 19.71
C GLY A 293 3.76 2.92 18.69
N GLY A 294 4.51 3.12 17.59
CA GLY A 294 4.52 2.20 16.45
C GLY A 294 3.37 2.44 15.48
N THR A 295 3.34 1.64 14.41
CA THR A 295 2.35 1.79 13.34
C THR A 295 0.92 1.47 13.79
N GLN A 296 0.74 0.69 14.85
CA GLN A 296 -0.56 0.41 15.50
C GLN A 296 -1.29 1.69 15.92
N GLN A 297 -0.57 2.76 16.19
CA GLN A 297 -1.17 4.02 16.63
C GLN A 297 -2.15 4.59 15.61
N LEU A 298 -1.92 4.36 14.31
CA LEU A 298 -2.81 4.82 13.24
C LEU A 298 -4.18 4.11 13.25
N PRO A 299 -4.30 2.77 13.25
CA PRO A 299 -5.58 2.10 13.39
C PRO A 299 -6.27 2.39 14.73
N ASP A 300 -5.54 2.58 15.83
CA ASP A 300 -6.13 2.91 17.13
C ASP A 300 -6.77 4.32 17.13
N ALA A 301 -6.12 5.29 16.53
CA ALA A 301 -6.66 6.63 16.36
C ALA A 301 -7.90 6.64 15.44
N LEU A 302 -7.87 5.86 14.33
CA LEU A 302 -9.05 5.66 13.48
C LEU A 302 -10.20 5.04 14.26
N ALA A 303 -9.97 3.97 15.01
CA ALA A 303 -10.99 3.34 15.85
C ALA A 303 -11.60 4.33 16.87
N SER A 304 -10.77 5.19 17.45
CA SER A 304 -11.20 6.26 18.36
C SER A 304 -12.06 7.29 17.66
N ALA A 305 -11.66 7.72 16.45
CA ALA A 305 -12.43 8.66 15.63
C ALA A 305 -13.79 8.07 15.21
N LEU A 306 -13.83 6.78 14.84
CA LEU A 306 -15.06 6.07 14.50
C LEU A 306 -16.03 6.02 15.68
N LYS A 307 -15.56 5.71 16.88
CA LYS A 307 -16.37 5.73 18.11
C LYS A 307 -16.92 7.12 18.40
N LYS A 308 -16.10 8.16 18.25
CA LYS A 308 -16.51 9.55 18.47
C LYS A 308 -17.58 10.03 17.46
N SER A 309 -17.60 9.48 16.24
CA SER A 309 -18.55 9.89 15.20
C SER A 309 -20.02 9.58 15.54
N GLY A 310 -20.28 8.61 16.41
CA GLY A 310 -21.63 8.14 16.76
C GLY A 310 -22.36 7.41 15.63
N LYS A 311 -21.78 7.30 14.42
CA LYS A 311 -22.36 6.63 13.26
C LYS A 311 -21.95 5.18 13.09
N VAL A 312 -20.91 4.72 13.80
CA VAL A 312 -20.27 3.42 13.59
C VAL A 312 -20.50 2.50 14.77
N ASN A 313 -21.13 1.37 14.51
CA ASN A 313 -21.20 0.25 15.44
C ASN A 313 -20.04 -0.70 15.18
N ILE A 314 -19.05 -0.74 16.07
CA ILE A 314 -17.88 -1.62 15.96
C ILE A 314 -18.17 -2.92 16.72
N ARG A 315 -18.16 -4.05 15.99
CA ARG A 315 -18.35 -5.40 16.53
C ARG A 315 -17.05 -6.19 16.37
N THR A 316 -16.27 -6.28 17.41
CA THR A 316 -15.13 -7.20 17.52
C THR A 316 -15.62 -8.59 17.92
N GLU A 317 -14.78 -9.61 17.75
CA GLU A 317 -15.10 -11.02 18.00
C GLU A 317 -16.35 -11.50 17.22
N ALA A 318 -16.64 -10.81 16.10
CA ALA A 318 -17.81 -11.09 15.29
C ALA A 318 -17.56 -12.30 14.38
N ASP A 319 -18.22 -13.40 14.67
CA ASP A 319 -18.18 -14.63 13.88
C ASP A 319 -19.17 -14.54 12.72
N ILE A 320 -18.74 -13.93 11.61
CA ILE A 320 -19.56 -13.89 10.39
C ILE A 320 -19.57 -15.27 9.76
N GLN A 321 -20.75 -15.83 9.54
CA GLN A 321 -20.96 -17.15 8.98
C GLN A 321 -21.32 -17.11 7.50
N ALA A 322 -22.02 -16.06 7.04
CA ALA A 322 -22.41 -15.90 5.65
C ALA A 322 -22.61 -14.44 5.24
N ILE A 323 -22.31 -14.17 3.98
CA ILE A 323 -22.71 -12.95 3.27
C ILE A 323 -23.55 -13.39 2.07
N SER A 324 -24.77 -12.87 1.95
CA SER A 324 -25.68 -13.28 0.89
C SER A 324 -26.44 -12.12 0.29
N HIS A 325 -26.80 -12.28 -0.98
CA HIS A 325 -27.62 -11.35 -1.74
C HIS A 325 -28.67 -12.14 -2.51
N GLN A 326 -29.87 -11.59 -2.62
CA GLN A 326 -30.88 -12.07 -3.55
C GLN A 326 -30.98 -11.06 -4.69
N PRO A 327 -30.80 -11.46 -5.95
CA PRO A 327 -30.92 -10.53 -7.07
C PRO A 327 -32.27 -9.84 -7.09
N GLY A 328 -32.29 -8.53 -7.33
CA GLY A 328 -33.48 -7.71 -7.41
C GLY A 328 -33.21 -6.26 -7.05
N ASP A 329 -33.89 -5.30 -7.68
CA ASP A 329 -33.61 -3.87 -7.63
C ASP A 329 -33.55 -3.27 -6.20
N TYR A 330 -34.24 -3.85 -5.25
CA TYR A 330 -34.32 -3.36 -3.86
C TYR A 330 -33.86 -4.40 -2.83
N SER A 331 -33.31 -5.53 -3.25
CA SER A 331 -32.90 -6.60 -2.34
C SER A 331 -31.65 -6.19 -1.57
N PRO A 332 -31.65 -6.23 -0.23
CA PRO A 332 -30.48 -5.87 0.55
C PRO A 332 -29.41 -6.95 0.50
N MET A 333 -28.18 -6.56 0.84
CA MET A 333 -27.13 -7.47 1.25
C MET A 333 -27.41 -7.96 2.67
N ASN A 334 -27.18 -9.23 2.95
CA ASN A 334 -27.36 -9.77 4.28
C ASN A 334 -26.00 -10.24 4.83
N VAL A 335 -25.68 -9.81 6.04
CA VAL A 335 -24.56 -10.35 6.84
C VAL A 335 -25.16 -11.17 7.97
N THR A 336 -24.78 -12.44 8.04
CA THR A 336 -25.21 -13.38 9.07
C THR A 336 -24.06 -13.69 9.99
N THR A 337 -24.22 -13.43 11.27
CA THR A 337 -23.30 -13.82 12.33
C THR A 337 -23.84 -15.04 13.07
N SER A 338 -23.09 -15.54 14.06
CA SER A 338 -23.60 -16.55 15.01
C SER A 338 -24.77 -16.05 15.85
N GLU A 339 -24.91 -14.73 16.02
CA GLU A 339 -25.88 -14.09 16.92
C GLU A 339 -27.11 -13.57 16.16
N ASP A 340 -26.91 -12.95 15.00
CA ASP A 340 -27.96 -12.24 14.26
C ASP A 340 -27.78 -12.31 12.74
N ARG A 341 -28.81 -11.85 12.04
CA ARG A 341 -28.78 -11.56 10.61
C ARG A 341 -29.24 -10.13 10.38
N LYS A 342 -28.38 -9.30 9.78
CA LYS A 342 -28.68 -7.89 9.52
C LYS A 342 -28.58 -7.57 8.02
N ALA A 343 -29.52 -6.73 7.55
CA ALA A 343 -29.61 -6.30 6.17
C ALA A 343 -28.94 -4.93 5.98
N TYR A 344 -28.24 -4.75 4.84
CA TYR A 344 -27.53 -3.54 4.47
C TYR A 344 -27.77 -3.19 3.01
N ASP A 345 -27.66 -1.91 2.67
CA ASP A 345 -27.72 -1.47 1.29
C ASP A 345 -26.42 -1.86 0.54
N HIS A 346 -25.27 -1.79 1.23
CA HIS A 346 -23.97 -2.17 0.69
C HIS A 346 -23.11 -2.94 1.70
N VAL A 347 -22.20 -3.77 1.19
CA VAL A 347 -21.16 -4.45 1.98
C VAL A 347 -19.80 -4.13 1.38
N ILE A 348 -18.88 -3.64 2.21
CA ILE A 348 -17.46 -3.49 1.86
C ILE A 348 -16.70 -4.63 2.53
N ALA A 349 -16.17 -5.57 1.75
CA ALA A 349 -15.38 -6.69 2.24
C ALA A 349 -13.89 -6.37 2.11
N THR A 350 -13.19 -6.31 3.25
CA THR A 350 -11.76 -6.01 3.35
C THR A 350 -10.96 -7.15 3.97
N ILE A 351 -11.52 -8.35 3.90
CA ILE A 351 -10.95 -9.60 4.41
C ILE A 351 -10.23 -10.37 3.30
N PRO A 352 -9.35 -11.33 3.65
CA PRO A 352 -8.68 -12.19 2.69
C PRO A 352 -9.64 -12.89 1.73
N ALA A 353 -9.26 -12.97 0.43
CA ALA A 353 -10.09 -13.60 -0.59
C ALA A 353 -10.51 -15.05 -0.26
N PRO A 354 -9.65 -15.92 0.33
CA PRO A 354 -10.08 -17.24 0.78
C PRO A 354 -11.14 -17.21 1.89
N ALA A 355 -11.07 -16.23 2.80
CA ALA A 355 -12.08 -16.06 3.84
C ALA A 355 -13.41 -15.60 3.24
N LEU A 356 -13.38 -14.62 2.34
CA LEU A 356 -14.58 -14.17 1.63
C LEU A 356 -15.22 -15.29 0.82
N THR A 357 -14.42 -16.10 0.14
CA THR A 357 -14.90 -17.27 -0.62
C THR A 357 -15.74 -18.20 0.26
N LYS A 358 -15.29 -18.47 1.49
CA LYS A 358 -16.02 -19.30 2.44
C LYS A 358 -17.37 -18.68 2.81
N LEU A 359 -17.39 -17.37 3.11
CA LEU A 359 -18.62 -16.67 3.51
C LEU A 359 -19.66 -16.58 2.40
N LEU A 360 -19.24 -16.50 1.13
CA LEU A 360 -20.13 -16.47 -0.03
C LEU A 360 -20.60 -17.86 -0.47
N SER A 361 -19.91 -18.93 -0.05
CA SER A 361 -20.25 -20.32 -0.41
C SER A 361 -21.33 -20.93 0.46
N VAL A 362 -21.76 -20.25 1.52
CA VAL A 362 -22.82 -20.74 2.41
C VAL A 362 -24.18 -20.40 1.81
N SER A 363 -24.96 -21.44 1.47
CA SER A 363 -26.36 -21.25 1.05
C SER A 363 -27.17 -20.69 2.20
N PRO A 364 -27.94 -19.61 2.00
CA PRO A 364 -28.84 -19.12 3.03
C PRO A 364 -29.80 -20.25 3.41
N LYS A 365 -29.77 -20.68 4.67
CA LYS A 365 -30.78 -21.60 5.18
C LYS A 365 -32.15 -20.93 4.96
N SER A 366 -33.04 -21.63 4.27
CA SER A 366 -34.44 -21.20 4.11
C SER A 366 -35.03 -20.99 5.50
N THR A 367 -35.15 -19.73 5.94
CA THR A 367 -35.96 -19.41 7.09
C THR A 367 -37.40 -19.61 6.62
N ASN A 368 -38.10 -20.55 7.25
CA ASN A 368 -39.54 -20.77 7.05
C ASN A 368 -40.31 -19.50 7.44
N HIS A 369 -40.45 -18.57 6.51
CA HIS A 369 -41.51 -17.56 6.60
C HIS A 369 -42.74 -18.19 5.99
N PRO A 370 -43.87 -18.20 6.71
CA PRO A 370 -45.11 -18.87 6.25
C PRO A 370 -45.89 -18.04 5.27
N ASP A 371 -45.30 -17.22 4.42
CA ASP A 371 -46.02 -16.45 3.43
C ASP A 371 -45.48 -16.64 2.01
N ASN A 372 -46.42 -17.14 1.19
CA ASN A 372 -46.43 -17.25 -0.25
C ASN A 372 -45.39 -18.17 -0.93
N GLY A 373 -45.83 -19.33 -1.28
CA GLY A 373 -45.52 -20.42 -2.20
C GLY A 373 -44.43 -20.33 -3.30
N ASN A 374 -43.68 -19.24 -3.42
CA ASN A 374 -42.56 -19.12 -4.35
C ASN A 374 -41.23 -19.22 -3.57
N ARG A 375 -40.74 -20.45 -3.46
CA ARG A 375 -39.35 -20.71 -3.04
C ARG A 375 -38.37 -20.17 -4.11
N VAL A 376 -38.01 -18.91 -4.04
CA VAL A 376 -36.83 -18.44 -4.77
C VAL A 376 -35.60 -18.94 -4.00
N SER A 377 -35.06 -20.08 -4.41
CA SER A 377 -33.78 -20.55 -3.91
C SER A 377 -32.73 -19.51 -4.29
N ALA A 378 -32.13 -18.84 -3.32
CA ALA A 378 -31.05 -17.90 -3.58
C ALA A 378 -29.92 -18.64 -4.32
N LYS A 379 -29.71 -18.27 -5.59
CA LYS A 379 -28.65 -18.85 -6.41
C LYS A 379 -27.30 -18.41 -5.82
N LEU A 380 -26.43 -19.38 -5.53
CA LEU A 380 -25.06 -19.05 -5.12
C LEU A 380 -24.34 -18.27 -6.25
N PRO A 381 -23.51 -17.27 -5.90
CA PRO A 381 -22.73 -16.50 -6.87
C PRO A 381 -21.55 -17.34 -7.39
N SER A 382 -21.84 -18.38 -8.16
CA SER A 382 -20.88 -19.41 -8.59
C SER A 382 -19.67 -18.83 -9.31
N ASP A 383 -19.90 -17.82 -10.17
CA ASP A 383 -18.84 -17.23 -10.98
C ASP A 383 -17.91 -16.38 -10.11
N THR A 384 -18.45 -15.55 -9.22
CA THR A 384 -17.66 -14.80 -8.23
C THR A 384 -16.85 -15.73 -7.33
N ILE A 385 -17.48 -16.82 -6.83
CA ILE A 385 -16.80 -17.83 -6.01
C ILE A 385 -15.65 -18.49 -6.80
N GLN A 386 -15.89 -18.82 -8.06
CA GLN A 386 -14.86 -19.42 -8.92
C GLN A 386 -13.69 -18.45 -9.16
N GLN A 387 -13.97 -17.18 -9.42
CA GLN A 387 -12.92 -16.17 -9.57
C GLN A 387 -12.13 -15.95 -8.26
N LEU A 388 -12.80 -15.85 -7.12
CA LEU A 388 -12.14 -15.68 -5.81
C LEU A 388 -11.21 -16.86 -5.46
N LYS A 389 -11.51 -18.08 -5.88
CA LYS A 389 -10.63 -19.24 -5.67
C LYS A 389 -9.26 -19.11 -6.35
N SER A 390 -9.15 -18.25 -7.36
CA SER A 390 -7.85 -17.96 -8.01
C SER A 390 -6.95 -17.04 -7.18
N PHE A 391 -7.48 -16.41 -6.11
CA PHE A 391 -6.76 -15.59 -5.15
C PHE A 391 -6.50 -16.41 -3.88
N ASN A 392 -5.69 -17.44 -3.96
CA ASN A 392 -5.48 -18.40 -2.87
C ASN A 392 -4.02 -18.51 -2.42
N TYR A 393 -3.12 -17.72 -2.99
CA TYR A 393 -1.71 -17.76 -2.65
C TYR A 393 -1.28 -16.53 -1.85
N ALA A 394 -0.80 -16.79 -0.64
CA ALA A 394 -0.17 -15.81 0.23
C ALA A 394 1.00 -16.48 0.96
N THR A 395 2.05 -15.73 1.25
CA THR A 395 3.21 -16.24 1.97
C THR A 395 3.05 -16.06 3.47
N THR A 396 3.65 -17.00 4.20
CA THR A 396 3.78 -17.00 5.65
C THR A 396 5.21 -16.57 6.02
N ALA A 397 5.35 -15.63 6.94
CA ALA A 397 6.65 -15.17 7.40
C ALA A 397 6.74 -15.18 8.93
N MET A 398 7.95 -15.47 9.44
CA MET A 398 8.31 -15.30 10.85
C MET A 398 9.00 -13.97 11.02
N VAL A 399 8.50 -13.15 11.94
CA VAL A 399 9.11 -11.90 12.38
C VAL A 399 9.71 -12.12 13.75
N VAL A 400 11.02 -11.93 13.91
CA VAL A 400 11.73 -12.05 15.18
C VAL A 400 12.33 -10.70 15.54
N ASN A 401 11.84 -10.11 16.62
CA ASN A 401 12.32 -8.85 17.17
C ASN A 401 13.26 -9.12 18.34
N LEU A 402 14.44 -8.50 18.31
CA LEU A 402 15.51 -8.67 19.29
C LEU A 402 15.97 -7.29 19.77
N TYR A 403 16.20 -7.15 21.08
CA TYR A 403 16.78 -5.96 21.68
C TYR A 403 18.03 -6.31 22.48
N TYR A 404 19.08 -5.51 22.28
CA TYR A 404 20.35 -5.57 22.96
C TYR A 404 20.63 -4.21 23.60
N PRO A 405 21.08 -4.16 24.88
CA PRO A 405 21.39 -2.90 25.55
C PRO A 405 22.57 -2.14 24.95
N ASP A 406 23.44 -2.82 24.19
CA ASP A 406 24.58 -2.21 23.52
C ASP A 406 24.14 -1.41 22.28
N PRO A 407 24.34 -0.06 22.23
CA PRO A 407 23.96 0.76 21.09
C PRO A 407 24.92 0.63 19.90
N ASP A 408 26.14 0.17 20.13
CA ASP A 408 27.21 0.08 19.10
C ASP A 408 27.42 -1.34 18.58
N LEU A 409 26.45 -2.22 18.75
CA LEU A 409 26.53 -3.63 18.36
C LEU A 409 26.62 -3.84 16.84
N LEU A 410 26.08 -2.91 16.05
CA LEU A 410 26.04 -3.03 14.59
C LEU A 410 27.35 -2.56 13.94
N PRO A 411 27.96 -3.37 13.05
CA PRO A 411 29.16 -2.97 12.32
C PRO A 411 28.91 -1.86 11.29
N VAL A 412 27.66 -1.65 10.89
CA VAL A 412 27.24 -0.63 9.90
C VAL A 412 25.91 -0.01 10.29
N LYS A 413 25.69 1.24 9.87
CA LYS A 413 24.43 1.97 10.06
C LYS A 413 23.60 2.01 8.78
N GLY A 414 22.30 1.85 8.88
CA GLY A 414 21.40 1.89 7.73
C GLY A 414 20.02 1.32 8.04
N PHE A 415 19.22 1.11 7.00
CA PHE A 415 17.88 0.53 7.15
C PHE A 415 17.93 -0.97 7.53
N GLY A 416 18.94 -1.66 7.04
CA GLY A 416 19.08 -3.10 7.14
C GLY A 416 19.58 -3.74 5.85
N TYR A 417 19.48 -5.06 5.78
CA TYR A 417 19.91 -5.81 4.59
C TYR A 417 18.88 -6.86 4.18
N LEU A 418 18.93 -7.23 2.90
CA LEU A 418 18.14 -8.28 2.29
C LEU A 418 19.07 -9.43 1.82
N ILE A 419 18.52 -10.63 1.74
CA ILE A 419 19.23 -11.83 1.32
C ILE A 419 18.65 -12.27 -0.03
N PRO A 420 19.43 -12.34 -1.12
CA PRO A 420 18.94 -12.77 -2.42
C PRO A 420 18.76 -14.29 -2.49
N ARG A 421 17.93 -14.76 -3.42
CA ARG A 421 17.69 -16.19 -3.63
C ARG A 421 18.90 -16.96 -4.15
N SER A 422 19.88 -16.25 -4.67
CA SER A 422 21.14 -16.84 -5.16
C SER A 422 22.07 -17.30 -4.04
N ILE A 423 21.83 -16.90 -2.79
CA ILE A 423 22.55 -17.47 -1.64
C ILE A 423 22.13 -18.92 -1.46
N PRO A 424 23.09 -19.87 -1.48
CA PRO A 424 22.77 -21.29 -1.34
C PRO A 424 22.06 -21.61 -0.02
N ALA A 425 21.22 -22.64 -0.01
CA ALA A 425 20.53 -23.08 1.21
C ALA A 425 21.48 -23.47 2.36
N SER A 426 22.69 -23.93 2.04
CA SER A 426 23.75 -24.19 3.04
C SER A 426 24.20 -22.94 3.79
N GLU A 427 24.13 -21.77 3.13
CA GLU A 427 24.52 -20.47 3.68
C GLU A 427 23.32 -19.66 4.22
N ASN A 428 22.09 -20.13 3.95
CA ASN A 428 20.83 -19.56 4.45
C ASN A 428 19.87 -20.65 4.94
N PRO A 429 20.32 -21.52 5.87
CA PRO A 429 19.50 -22.65 6.35
C PRO A 429 18.26 -22.19 7.13
N GLU A 430 18.26 -20.96 7.66
CA GLU A 430 17.14 -20.35 8.37
C GLU A 430 16.03 -19.83 7.43
N CYS A 431 16.20 -19.91 6.11
CA CYS A 431 15.29 -19.29 5.14
C CYS A 431 15.15 -17.79 5.38
N GLY A 432 16.24 -17.11 5.70
CA GLY A 432 16.27 -15.67 5.96
C GLY A 432 15.91 -14.86 4.72
N LEU A 433 15.08 -13.85 4.91
CA LEU A 433 14.69 -12.88 3.87
C LEU A 433 15.47 -11.58 4.01
N GLY A 434 15.81 -11.22 5.26
CA GLY A 434 16.56 -10.02 5.58
C GLY A 434 16.46 -9.62 7.05
N VAL A 435 17.20 -8.58 7.39
CA VAL A 435 17.23 -8.00 8.74
C VAL A 435 17.03 -6.49 8.65
N ILE A 436 16.20 -5.96 9.52
CA ILE A 436 15.97 -4.52 9.65
C ILE A 436 16.66 -4.02 10.91
N PHE A 437 17.40 -2.94 10.79
CA PHE A 437 18.05 -2.24 11.89
C PHE A 437 17.02 -1.30 12.54
N GLY A 438 16.28 -1.85 13.51
CA GLY A 438 15.10 -1.22 14.08
C GLY A 438 15.39 0.11 14.75
N THR A 439 16.51 0.25 15.43
CA THR A 439 16.95 1.50 16.06
C THR A 439 17.11 2.63 15.03
N GLU A 440 17.80 2.35 13.92
CA GLU A 440 18.03 3.33 12.86
C GLU A 440 16.72 3.78 12.17
N SER A 441 15.77 2.86 12.01
CA SER A 441 14.48 3.15 11.38
C SER A 441 13.43 3.75 12.32
N ALA A 442 13.65 3.67 13.64
CA ALA A 442 12.76 4.21 14.66
C ALA A 442 13.07 5.67 15.02
N TYR A 443 14.23 6.18 14.59
CA TYR A 443 14.69 7.53 14.85
C TYR A 443 14.40 8.46 13.65
N GLY A 444 14.04 9.70 13.95
CA GLY A 444 13.76 10.69 12.91
C GLY A 444 13.53 12.08 13.48
N SER A 445 12.72 12.85 12.77
CA SER A 445 12.33 14.21 13.14
C SER A 445 10.80 14.32 13.14
N LYS A 446 10.25 15.05 14.09
CA LYS A 446 8.84 15.42 14.11
C LYS A 446 8.67 16.93 14.01
N LEU A 447 7.46 17.37 13.68
CA LEU A 447 7.13 18.78 13.68
C LEU A 447 7.20 19.32 15.13
N ALA A 448 8.03 20.33 15.36
CA ALA A 448 8.01 21.07 16.63
C ALA A 448 6.77 21.95 16.65
N GLY A 449 6.08 22.04 17.79
CA GLY A 449 4.90 22.90 17.93
C GLY A 449 5.21 24.33 17.46
N SER A 450 4.24 24.99 16.83
CA SER A 450 4.39 26.34 16.29
C SER A 450 4.91 27.30 17.38
N LYS A 451 6.17 27.66 17.30
CA LYS A 451 6.65 28.85 18.02
C LYS A 451 6.14 30.03 17.22
N HIS A 452 5.25 30.82 17.80
CA HIS A 452 4.95 32.16 17.30
C HIS A 452 6.27 32.93 17.19
N VAL A 453 6.78 33.06 16.00
CA VAL A 453 7.79 34.05 15.67
C VAL A 453 7.03 35.39 15.60
N GLY A 454 7.54 36.41 16.27
CA GLY A 454 6.84 37.68 16.45
C GLY A 454 6.40 38.34 15.15
N PRO A 455 5.51 39.34 15.21
CA PRO A 455 4.96 39.98 14.04
C PRO A 455 6.05 40.77 13.30
N GLY A 456 6.47 40.30 12.13
CA GLY A 456 7.39 41.01 11.25
C GLY A 456 8.26 40.20 10.30
N GLU A 457 8.28 38.91 10.37
CA GLU A 457 9.03 38.07 9.42
C GLU A 457 8.09 37.15 8.67
N ASP A 458 7.97 37.35 7.35
CA ASP A 458 7.14 36.56 6.41
C ASP A 458 7.68 35.13 6.15
N ASP A 459 8.70 34.69 6.88
CA ASP A 459 9.25 33.33 6.79
C ASP A 459 8.73 32.45 7.94
N HIS A 460 7.62 31.78 7.73
CA HIS A 460 7.18 30.68 8.59
C HIS A 460 8.14 29.50 8.50
N GLN A 461 9.29 29.58 9.17
CA GLN A 461 10.20 28.43 9.34
C GLN A 461 9.60 27.48 10.37
N TRP A 462 8.99 26.40 9.88
CA TRP A 462 8.58 25.28 10.73
C TRP A 462 9.80 24.61 11.32
N ALA A 463 9.92 24.65 12.64
CA ALA A 463 10.97 23.92 13.33
C ALA A 463 10.65 22.43 13.38
N SER A 464 11.64 21.60 13.19
CA SER A 464 11.57 20.17 13.47
C SER A 464 12.47 19.83 14.65
N GLU A 465 12.08 18.83 15.42
CA GLU A 465 12.86 18.34 16.56
C GLU A 465 13.12 16.85 16.43
N PRO A 466 14.24 16.33 16.97
CA PRO A 466 14.54 14.91 17.01
C PRO A 466 13.44 14.12 17.74
N ALA A 467 13.11 12.96 17.22
CA ALA A 467 12.13 12.07 17.82
C ALA A 467 12.49 10.59 17.60
N SER A 468 12.11 9.74 18.53
CA SER A 468 12.30 8.30 18.44
C SER A 468 11.09 7.54 19.00
N GLN A 469 10.89 6.31 18.52
CA GLN A 469 9.95 5.36 19.12
C GLN A 469 10.49 4.84 20.47
N ASP A 470 11.79 4.61 20.54
CA ASP A 470 12.46 4.08 21.71
C ASP A 470 12.92 5.24 22.61
N THR A 471 12.91 5.04 23.94
CA THR A 471 13.33 6.05 24.92
C THR A 471 14.64 5.68 25.61
N VAL A 472 15.27 4.61 25.17
CA VAL A 472 16.57 4.13 25.63
C VAL A 472 17.49 3.89 24.45
N ASP A 473 18.78 4.03 24.70
CA ASP A 473 19.80 3.62 23.76
C ASP A 473 19.90 2.09 23.75
N GLY A 474 20.35 1.55 22.61
CA GLY A 474 20.50 0.10 22.41
C GLY A 474 20.32 -0.27 20.94
N THR A 475 20.58 -1.53 20.63
CA THR A 475 20.39 -2.07 19.30
C THR A 475 19.14 -2.91 19.21
N LYS A 476 18.23 -2.50 18.34
CA LYS A 476 16.97 -3.20 18.03
C LYS A 476 17.04 -3.78 16.63
N LEU A 477 16.89 -5.10 16.51
CA LEU A 477 16.93 -5.83 15.24
C LEU A 477 15.64 -6.58 15.00
N THR A 478 15.23 -6.64 13.73
CA THR A 478 14.14 -7.51 13.31
C THR A 478 14.63 -8.43 12.19
N VAL A 479 14.60 -9.71 12.46
CA VAL A 479 14.90 -10.77 11.50
C VAL A 479 13.62 -11.27 10.87
N MET A 480 13.61 -11.35 9.53
CA MET A 480 12.49 -11.85 8.75
C MET A 480 12.91 -13.15 8.06
N MET A 481 12.10 -14.21 8.23
CA MET A 481 12.38 -15.56 7.70
C MET A 481 11.14 -16.17 7.06
N GLY A 482 11.33 -17.11 6.16
CA GLY A 482 10.26 -17.90 5.54
C GLY A 482 9.85 -17.38 4.17
N GLY A 483 8.65 -16.82 4.03
CA GLY A 483 8.12 -16.42 2.73
C GLY A 483 7.97 -17.61 1.80
N HIS A 484 8.31 -17.45 0.52
CA HIS A 484 8.20 -18.50 -0.49
C HIS A 484 9.05 -19.75 -0.21
N TYR A 485 10.08 -19.65 0.63
CA TYR A 485 10.88 -20.82 1.06
C TYR A 485 10.04 -21.81 1.85
N TRP A 486 8.94 -21.36 2.48
CA TRP A 486 8.02 -22.18 3.28
C TRP A 486 6.73 -22.58 2.54
N ASP A 487 6.66 -22.43 1.23
CA ASP A 487 5.46 -22.77 0.44
C ASP A 487 4.98 -24.22 0.65
N HIS A 488 5.88 -25.13 1.03
CA HIS A 488 5.56 -26.55 1.26
C HIS A 488 5.46 -26.93 2.75
N TYR A 489 5.59 -25.95 3.66
CA TYR A 489 5.53 -26.21 5.08
C TYR A 489 4.10 -26.55 5.53
N LYS A 490 4.02 -27.56 6.40
CA LYS A 490 2.80 -27.86 7.14
C LYS A 490 2.77 -27.04 8.44
N PRO A 491 1.63 -26.93 9.11
CA PRO A 491 1.53 -26.21 10.36
C PRO A 491 2.52 -26.64 11.45
N SER A 492 2.94 -27.91 11.45
CA SER A 492 3.94 -28.49 12.36
C SER A 492 5.38 -28.09 12.05
N ASP A 493 5.66 -27.64 10.85
CA ASP A 493 7.03 -27.40 10.36
C ASP A 493 7.50 -25.97 10.69
N TYR A 494 6.56 -25.09 11.04
CA TYR A 494 6.90 -23.71 11.42
C TYR A 494 7.62 -23.69 12.77
N PRO A 495 8.72 -22.91 12.90
CA PRO A 495 9.45 -22.81 14.13
C PRO A 495 8.60 -22.17 15.25
N ASP A 496 8.72 -22.70 16.45
CA ASP A 496 8.22 -22.05 17.66
C ASP A 496 9.08 -20.82 18.04
N HIS A 497 8.69 -20.13 19.11
CA HIS A 497 9.40 -18.92 19.55
C HIS A 497 10.89 -19.16 19.79
N GLU A 498 11.23 -20.18 20.58
CA GLU A 498 12.62 -20.46 20.96
C GLU A 498 13.47 -20.84 19.75
N THR A 499 12.94 -21.67 18.86
CA THR A 499 13.61 -22.07 17.62
C THR A 499 13.78 -20.87 16.69
N ALA A 500 12.77 -20.03 16.51
CA ALA A 500 12.85 -18.83 15.68
C ALA A 500 13.92 -17.84 16.21
N VAL A 501 14.00 -17.65 17.52
CA VAL A 501 15.03 -16.82 18.15
C VAL A 501 16.44 -17.41 17.95
N ARG A 502 16.61 -18.74 18.13
CA ARG A 502 17.91 -19.39 17.84
C ARG A 502 18.32 -19.22 16.37
N MET A 503 17.41 -19.44 15.43
CA MET A 503 17.64 -19.24 14.00
C MET A 503 18.05 -17.79 13.72
N ALA A 504 17.34 -16.81 14.28
CA ALA A 504 17.65 -15.40 14.10
C ALA A 504 19.04 -15.05 14.66
N CYS A 505 19.41 -15.53 15.85
CA CYS A 505 20.74 -15.30 16.44
C CYS A 505 21.84 -15.97 15.60
N SER A 506 21.65 -17.20 15.12
CA SER A 506 22.60 -17.90 14.24
C SER A 506 22.87 -17.12 12.95
N MET A 507 21.81 -16.58 12.35
CA MET A 507 21.95 -15.74 11.15
C MET A 507 22.69 -14.43 11.43
N LEU A 508 22.42 -13.76 12.57
CA LEU A 508 23.09 -12.52 12.96
C LEU A 508 24.57 -12.76 13.30
N GLU A 509 24.90 -13.88 13.93
CA GLU A 509 26.28 -14.28 14.18
C GLU A 509 27.04 -14.48 12.86
N ARG A 510 26.46 -15.23 11.93
CA ARG A 510 27.08 -15.52 10.62
C ARG A 510 27.24 -14.27 9.76
N HIS A 511 26.22 -13.39 9.72
CA HIS A 511 26.21 -12.25 8.80
C HIS A 511 26.87 -10.98 9.38
N LEU A 512 26.79 -10.79 10.69
CA LEU A 512 27.20 -9.55 11.36
C LEU A 512 28.25 -9.76 12.47
N GLY A 513 28.60 -11.02 12.79
CA GLY A 513 29.50 -11.35 13.91
C GLY A 513 28.90 -11.09 15.28
N ILE A 514 27.57 -10.96 15.40
CA ILE A 514 26.90 -10.67 16.68
C ILE A 514 26.74 -11.96 17.48
N THR A 515 27.59 -12.12 18.51
CA THR A 515 27.53 -13.25 19.45
C THR A 515 26.83 -12.91 20.78
N ALA A 516 26.55 -11.62 21.00
CA ALA A 516 25.84 -11.16 22.19
C ALA A 516 24.42 -11.75 22.27
N LYS A 517 23.94 -12.01 23.48
CA LYS A 517 22.56 -12.49 23.69
C LYS A 517 21.61 -11.31 23.81
N PRO A 518 20.46 -11.33 23.10
CA PRO A 518 19.44 -10.31 23.28
C PRO A 518 18.83 -10.39 24.68
N THR A 519 18.53 -9.25 25.28
CA THR A 519 17.84 -9.18 26.59
C THR A 519 16.33 -9.25 26.46
N VAL A 520 15.79 -8.85 25.30
CA VAL A 520 14.37 -8.99 24.99
C VAL A 520 14.21 -9.65 23.63
N THR A 521 13.36 -10.65 23.58
CA THR A 521 13.02 -11.37 22.34
C THR A 521 11.51 -11.47 22.17
N ARG A 522 11.03 -11.29 20.96
CA ARG A 522 9.64 -11.52 20.56
C ARG A 522 9.61 -12.14 19.17
N SER A 523 8.75 -13.11 18.96
CA SER A 523 8.52 -13.64 17.59
C SER A 523 7.03 -13.73 17.30
N ARG A 524 6.70 -13.58 16.02
CA ARG A 524 5.34 -13.72 15.53
C ARG A 524 5.34 -14.43 14.18
N LEU A 525 4.62 -15.55 14.11
CA LEU A 525 4.33 -16.22 12.85
C LEU A 525 3.12 -15.54 12.18
N GLN A 526 3.36 -14.87 11.07
CA GLN A 526 2.35 -14.19 10.26
C GLN A 526 1.90 -15.13 9.15
N ARG A 527 0.83 -15.90 9.39
CA ARG A 527 0.32 -16.91 8.47
C ARG A 527 -0.49 -16.27 7.34
N ASP A 528 -0.18 -16.64 6.09
CA ASP A 528 -0.88 -16.19 4.89
C ASP A 528 -1.05 -14.65 4.85
N ALA A 529 -0.01 -13.94 5.33
CA ALA A 529 -0.10 -12.52 5.59
C ALA A 529 0.11 -11.66 4.34
N ILE A 530 0.93 -12.13 3.39
CA ILE A 530 1.33 -11.35 2.23
C ILE A 530 0.79 -12.03 0.96
N PRO A 531 -0.33 -11.54 0.40
CA PRO A 531 -0.87 -12.05 -0.86
C PRO A 531 0.14 -11.90 -1.99
N GLN A 532 0.23 -12.93 -2.83
CA GLN A 532 1.18 -13.00 -3.92
C GLN A 532 0.49 -12.67 -5.24
N TYR A 533 0.91 -11.59 -5.86
CA TYR A 533 0.40 -11.16 -7.16
C TYR A 533 1.14 -11.92 -8.27
N THR A 534 0.64 -13.12 -8.55
CA THR A 534 1.22 -14.01 -9.57
C THR A 534 0.87 -13.55 -10.98
N VAL A 535 1.59 -14.10 -11.97
CA VAL A 535 1.34 -13.82 -13.41
C VAL A 535 -0.16 -13.87 -13.72
N GLY A 536 -0.67 -12.85 -14.42
CA GLY A 536 -2.09 -12.68 -14.76
C GLY A 536 -2.95 -12.09 -13.63
N HIS A 537 -2.35 -11.53 -12.58
CA HIS A 537 -3.09 -10.96 -11.44
C HIS A 537 -4.07 -9.87 -11.86
N LEU A 538 -3.66 -8.94 -12.72
CA LEU A 538 -4.53 -7.83 -13.15
C LEU A 538 -5.77 -8.32 -13.91
N ASP A 539 -5.60 -9.33 -14.77
CA ASP A 539 -6.72 -9.92 -15.51
C ASP A 539 -7.71 -10.60 -14.56
N ARG A 540 -7.18 -11.32 -13.56
CA ARG A 540 -8.02 -11.94 -12.51
C ARG A 540 -8.79 -10.91 -11.71
N VAL A 541 -8.17 -9.79 -11.31
CA VAL A 541 -8.85 -8.69 -10.60
C VAL A 541 -9.96 -8.07 -11.46
N TYR A 542 -9.69 -7.89 -12.75
CA TYR A 542 -10.66 -7.34 -13.69
C TYR A 542 -11.88 -8.26 -13.86
N GLU A 543 -11.66 -9.55 -14.09
CA GLU A 543 -12.75 -10.52 -14.23
C GLU A 543 -13.52 -10.71 -12.90
N LEU A 544 -12.82 -10.72 -11.77
CA LEU A 544 -13.46 -10.74 -10.46
C LEU A 544 -14.36 -9.51 -10.27
N SER A 545 -13.88 -8.30 -10.63
CA SER A 545 -14.67 -7.08 -10.50
C SER A 545 -15.98 -7.16 -11.30
N LYS A 546 -15.93 -7.68 -12.53
CA LYS A 546 -17.13 -7.87 -13.37
C LYS A 546 -18.14 -8.84 -12.75
N THR A 547 -17.65 -10.00 -12.27
CA THR A 547 -18.53 -11.02 -11.70
C THR A 547 -19.18 -10.53 -10.40
N VAL A 548 -18.40 -9.86 -9.53
CA VAL A 548 -18.92 -9.28 -8.28
C VAL A 548 -20.00 -8.23 -8.56
N LYS A 549 -19.77 -7.34 -9.53
CA LYS A 549 -20.77 -6.31 -9.91
C LYS A 549 -22.07 -6.93 -10.37
N ARG A 550 -21.98 -7.95 -11.23
CA ARG A 550 -23.15 -8.65 -11.78
C ARG A 550 -23.89 -9.46 -10.72
N ASP A 551 -23.16 -10.26 -9.93
CA ASP A 551 -23.76 -11.24 -9.02
C ASP A 551 -24.35 -10.58 -7.76
N PHE A 552 -23.93 -9.35 -7.44
CA PHE A 552 -24.36 -8.61 -6.26
C PHE A 552 -24.99 -7.25 -6.56
N ASP A 553 -25.44 -7.00 -7.79
CA ASP A 553 -26.11 -5.75 -8.19
C ASP A 553 -25.33 -4.50 -7.76
N GLN A 554 -23.99 -4.54 -7.88
CA GLN A 554 -23.04 -3.48 -7.47
C GLN A 554 -23.08 -3.15 -5.96
N LYS A 555 -23.64 -4.00 -5.11
CA LYS A 555 -23.78 -3.77 -3.65
C LYS A 555 -22.64 -4.36 -2.83
N LEU A 556 -21.85 -5.27 -3.40
CA LEU A 556 -20.64 -5.81 -2.80
C LEU A 556 -19.42 -5.09 -3.37
N VAL A 557 -18.58 -4.58 -2.47
CA VAL A 557 -17.31 -3.89 -2.79
C VAL A 557 -16.17 -4.66 -2.16
N LEU A 558 -15.12 -4.94 -2.92
CA LEU A 558 -13.93 -5.63 -2.46
C LEU A 558 -12.76 -4.65 -2.39
N ALA A 559 -12.05 -4.64 -1.27
CA ALA A 559 -10.86 -3.81 -1.08
C ALA A 559 -9.86 -4.50 -0.16
N GLY A 560 -8.60 -4.06 -0.17
CA GLY A 560 -7.56 -4.57 0.70
C GLY A 560 -6.40 -5.20 -0.07
N ASN A 561 -5.42 -5.68 0.69
CA ASN A 561 -4.12 -6.12 0.18
C ASN A 561 -4.16 -7.32 -0.80
N TRP A 562 -5.30 -7.96 -0.97
CA TRP A 562 -5.47 -9.09 -1.91
C TRP A 562 -5.69 -8.65 -3.36
N TYR A 563 -6.00 -7.37 -3.61
CA TYR A 563 -6.45 -6.93 -4.94
C TYR A 563 -5.49 -5.93 -5.60
N ASN A 564 -5.09 -4.86 -4.90
CA ASN A 564 -4.32 -3.79 -5.52
C ASN A 564 -3.32 -3.12 -4.56
N GLY A 565 -2.21 -3.78 -4.30
CA GLY A 565 -1.13 -3.30 -3.44
C GLY A 565 -1.19 -3.81 -2.00
N VAL A 566 -0.04 -4.30 -1.53
CA VAL A 566 0.12 -4.87 -0.17
C VAL A 566 0.57 -3.84 0.85
N GLY A 567 1.03 -2.67 0.41
CA GLY A 567 1.49 -1.59 1.29
C GLY A 567 0.35 -0.95 2.08
N VAL A 568 0.66 -0.39 3.26
CA VAL A 568 -0.33 0.31 4.08
C VAL A 568 -0.97 1.47 3.32
N GLY A 569 -0.16 2.25 2.55
CA GLY A 569 -0.67 3.33 1.70
C GLY A 569 -1.66 2.84 0.66
N ASP A 570 -1.40 1.69 0.02
CA ASP A 570 -2.31 1.09 -0.95
C ASP A 570 -3.62 0.64 -0.28
N CYS A 571 -3.52 0.05 0.91
CA CYS A 571 -4.69 -0.38 1.69
C CYS A 571 -5.57 0.81 2.10
N ILE A 572 -4.96 1.92 2.54
CA ILE A 572 -5.68 3.16 2.88
C ILE A 572 -6.37 3.73 1.64
N LYS A 573 -5.65 3.85 0.53
CA LYS A 573 -6.18 4.30 -0.74
C LYS A 573 -7.38 3.46 -1.19
N GLN A 574 -7.27 2.14 -1.14
CA GLN A 574 -8.38 1.24 -1.46
C GLN A 574 -9.57 1.43 -0.53
N GLY A 575 -9.36 1.67 0.76
CA GLY A 575 -10.42 1.99 1.71
C GLY A 575 -11.17 3.28 1.34
N LEU A 576 -10.43 4.35 1.00
CA LEU A 576 -11.01 5.61 0.51
C LEU A 576 -11.82 5.40 -0.76
N MET A 577 -11.27 4.67 -1.75
CA MET A 577 -11.93 4.39 -3.03
C MET A 577 -13.19 3.54 -2.85
N ALA A 578 -13.15 2.53 -1.98
CA ALA A 578 -14.29 1.68 -1.68
C ALA A 578 -15.46 2.48 -1.08
N ALA A 579 -15.17 3.39 -0.18
CA ALA A 579 -16.18 4.25 0.44
C ALA A 579 -16.71 5.32 -0.53
N THR A 580 -15.82 5.96 -1.30
CA THR A 580 -16.20 7.10 -2.16
C THR A 580 -16.90 6.65 -3.43
N TYR A 581 -16.33 5.68 -4.14
CA TYR A 581 -16.82 5.27 -5.45
C TYR A 581 -17.55 3.92 -5.43
N GLY A 582 -17.10 2.99 -4.58
CA GLY A 582 -17.66 1.65 -4.51
C GLY A 582 -19.11 1.61 -4.03
N VAL A 583 -19.48 2.49 -3.09
CA VAL A 583 -20.82 2.53 -2.46
C VAL A 583 -21.78 3.50 -3.15
N GLY A 584 -21.40 4.06 -4.29
CA GLY A 584 -22.42 4.74 -5.09
C GLY A 584 -22.17 6.19 -5.47
N PHE A 585 -20.95 6.68 -5.38
CA PHE A 585 -20.57 7.94 -6.00
C PHE A 585 -20.31 7.70 -7.49
N LYS A 586 -21.02 8.39 -8.39
CA LYS A 586 -20.59 8.41 -9.79
C LYS A 586 -19.30 9.23 -9.85
N PRO A 587 -18.22 8.69 -10.41
CA PRO A 587 -17.04 9.50 -10.66
C PRO A 587 -17.44 10.72 -11.49
N PRO A 588 -16.74 11.84 -11.35
CA PRO A 588 -16.98 13.01 -12.17
C PRO A 588 -16.89 12.59 -13.65
N SER A 589 -17.83 13.08 -14.44
CA SER A 589 -18.01 12.71 -15.86
C SER A 589 -16.82 13.05 -16.76
N ARG A 590 -15.80 13.70 -16.23
CA ARG A 590 -14.51 13.98 -16.89
C ARG A 590 -13.41 14.15 -15.85
N VAL A 591 -12.68 13.09 -15.59
CA VAL A 591 -11.28 13.25 -15.17
C VAL A 591 -10.53 13.58 -16.45
N GLN A 592 -10.15 14.83 -16.68
CA GLN A 592 -9.28 15.19 -17.80
C GLN A 592 -7.88 14.65 -17.49
N LEU A 593 -7.61 13.44 -17.90
CA LEU A 593 -6.29 12.83 -17.83
C LEU A 593 -5.47 13.26 -19.05
N GLY A 594 -4.91 14.47 -19.00
CA GLY A 594 -3.92 14.93 -19.98
C GLY A 594 -4.42 15.07 -21.42
N PRO A 595 -3.54 15.42 -22.37
CA PRO A 595 -3.90 15.66 -23.76
C PRO A 595 -4.47 14.41 -24.44
N ASP A 596 -5.46 14.63 -25.30
CA ASP A 596 -6.28 13.73 -26.10
C ASP A 596 -5.75 12.28 -26.21
N PRO A 597 -6.42 11.29 -25.57
CA PRO A 597 -6.00 9.89 -25.66
C PRO A 597 -5.91 9.35 -27.10
N ARG A 598 -6.55 10.01 -28.07
CA ARG A 598 -6.49 9.65 -29.49
C ARG A 598 -5.14 9.94 -30.17
N LYS A 599 -4.26 10.72 -29.53
CA LYS A 599 -2.89 11.02 -29.99
C LYS A 599 -1.83 10.10 -29.43
N ARG A 600 -2.20 9.15 -28.59
CA ARG A 600 -1.28 8.17 -28.01
C ARG A 600 -1.38 6.87 -28.77
N GLY A 601 -0.23 6.21 -28.98
CA GLY A 601 -0.18 4.91 -29.66
C GLY A 601 -1.05 3.85 -28.96
N PRO A 602 -1.30 2.71 -29.57
CA PRO A 602 -2.28 1.70 -29.15
C PRO A 602 -2.07 1.15 -27.72
N HIS A 603 -1.00 1.55 -27.05
CA HIS A 603 -0.55 0.96 -25.78
C HIS A 603 -0.90 1.77 -24.53
N THR A 604 -1.53 2.95 -24.64
CA THR A 604 -1.83 3.85 -23.50
C THR A 604 -3.32 4.12 -23.29
N ALA A 605 -4.18 3.59 -24.15
CA ALA A 605 -5.62 3.81 -24.03
C ALA A 605 -6.25 2.83 -23.04
N PHE A 606 -6.25 3.20 -21.77
CA PHE A 606 -7.29 2.72 -20.87
C PHE A 606 -8.51 3.61 -21.09
N ASP A 607 -9.58 3.01 -21.57
CA ASP A 607 -10.86 3.70 -21.69
C ASP A 607 -11.47 3.85 -20.27
N TYR A 608 -11.20 5.00 -19.66
CA TYR A 608 -11.73 5.36 -18.34
C TYR A 608 -13.25 5.44 -18.32
N GLU A 609 -13.84 5.78 -19.48
CA GLU A 609 -15.29 5.85 -19.62
C GLU A 609 -15.94 4.46 -19.49
N SER A 610 -15.17 3.40 -19.72
CA SER A 610 -15.63 2.01 -19.57
C SER A 610 -15.43 1.41 -18.16
N TRP A 611 -14.63 2.06 -17.28
CA TRP A 611 -14.41 1.56 -15.93
C TRP A 611 -15.45 2.10 -14.96
N ASP A 612 -16.46 1.31 -14.72
CA ASP A 612 -17.44 1.59 -13.68
C ASP A 612 -16.86 1.24 -12.31
N LEU A 613 -16.64 2.24 -11.44
CA LEU A 613 -16.09 2.08 -10.10
C LEU A 613 -17.13 1.66 -9.05
N GLN A 614 -18.40 1.65 -9.39
CA GLN A 614 -19.46 1.28 -8.46
C GLN A 614 -19.52 -0.24 -8.25
N GLY A 615 -19.42 -0.69 -7.02
CA GLY A 615 -19.36 -2.11 -6.68
C GLY A 615 -18.05 -2.79 -7.14
N GLY A 616 -17.96 -4.10 -7.01
CA GLY A 616 -16.81 -4.88 -7.45
C GLY A 616 -15.50 -4.52 -6.74
N VAL A 617 -14.43 -4.35 -7.50
CA VAL A 617 -13.12 -3.85 -7.01
C VAL A 617 -12.95 -2.44 -7.54
N PRO A 618 -13.20 -1.38 -6.76
CA PRO A 618 -13.24 -0.01 -7.25
C PRO A 618 -11.88 0.59 -7.58
N THR A 619 -10.79 -0.05 -7.16
CA THR A 619 -9.45 0.33 -7.57
C THR A 619 -9.18 -0.20 -8.97
N ALA A 620 -8.85 0.70 -9.90
CA ALA A 620 -8.49 0.29 -11.26
C ALA A 620 -7.30 -0.68 -11.22
N PRO A 621 -7.29 -1.73 -12.05
CA PRO A 621 -6.08 -2.51 -12.25
C PRO A 621 -4.99 -1.55 -12.69
N VAL A 622 -3.83 -1.69 -12.07
CA VAL A 622 -2.68 -0.79 -12.20
C VAL A 622 -2.36 -0.49 -13.66
N ARG A 623 -2.81 0.65 -14.16
CA ARG A 623 -2.28 1.25 -15.37
C ARG A 623 -1.74 2.63 -15.04
N ILE A 624 -0.55 2.88 -15.48
CA ILE A 624 0.16 4.12 -15.22
C ILE A 624 -0.28 5.13 -16.26
N VAL A 625 -0.75 6.26 -15.80
CA VAL A 625 -1.02 7.44 -16.64
C VAL A 625 0.17 8.37 -16.50
N GLU A 626 0.76 8.76 -17.62
CA GLU A 626 1.78 9.81 -17.65
C GLU A 626 1.09 11.17 -17.62
N LEU A 627 1.30 11.90 -16.54
CA LEU A 627 0.94 13.31 -16.45
C LEU A 627 2.21 14.15 -16.65
N GLN A 628 2.18 15.08 -17.61
CA GLN A 628 3.20 16.12 -17.67
C GLN A 628 2.94 17.09 -16.50
N ALA A 629 3.96 17.31 -15.67
CA ALA A 629 3.91 18.40 -14.71
C ALA A 629 3.75 19.73 -15.46
N ASP A 630 2.79 20.53 -15.05
CA ASP A 630 2.65 21.89 -15.60
C ASP A 630 3.96 22.65 -15.42
N ARG A 631 4.38 23.36 -16.46
CA ARG A 631 5.67 24.08 -16.50
C ARG A 631 5.67 25.34 -15.63
N ASP A 632 4.56 25.66 -14.95
CA ASP A 632 4.32 26.96 -14.32
C ASP A 632 4.12 26.90 -12.79
N THR A 633 4.69 25.89 -12.11
CA THR A 633 4.78 25.92 -10.62
C THR A 633 6.19 25.62 -10.13
#